data_a7511ba07cfd56c191a0c4596445c45c
#
_entry.id   a7511ba07cfd56c191a0c4596445c45c
#
_cell.length_a   1.000
_cell.length_b   1.000
_cell.length_c   1.000
_cell.angle_alpha   90.00
_cell.angle_beta   90.00
_cell.angle_gamma   90.00
#
_symmetry.space_group_name_H-M   'P 1'
#
loop_
_entity.id
_entity.type
_entity.pdbx_description
1 polymer ?
#
loop_
_entity_poly.entity_id
_entity_poly.type
_entity_poly.pdbx_seq_one_letter_code
_entity_poly.pdbx_strand_id
1 'polypeptide(L)'
;MESHAGQPVRTGVSSIQAQVDDARENQAAVRVTGRSHWLDAGRPVNAERTITTSSHTGVVDYIPGDLTITVRAGTSLREIAEVTAREGQWFPLDPPGNDDGSIGATIATGSSGRLAQRFGGIRDLVLGLEFVAGDGKVVRGGGRVVKNVAGFDLTRLLTGSWGTLGIITEASLRLYSAESQPATFVLALPDDASQLAARIALVRAAPLAPYATELVNAGVAASLGLPSRTSLVIEVGGNRAAVASQRDALVSLGAHQVDSRPWEKLRLLDGEGSSVLRISALASRVTDVWETVRRALGSAGDALIHAGVGAGVVRCIVPAGSDPEIAARIVAACADFSVIFERLPAAMWETLSPGVSGDRLSRGIKQAFDPANILNPGILGD
;
A
#
# COMPACT_ATOMS: atom_id res chain seq x y z
N MET A 1 34.39 -13.27 44.95
CA MET A 1 33.90 -12.14 44.09
C MET A 1 33.73 -12.73 42.70
N GLU A 2 32.56 -13.31 42.42
CA GLU A 2 32.23 -13.85 41.11
C GLU A 2 31.64 -12.73 40.27
N SER A 3 32.30 -12.46 39.16
CA SER A 3 31.85 -11.50 38.18
C SER A 3 30.59 -12.03 37.45
N HIS A 4 29.45 -11.39 37.65
CA HIS A 4 28.27 -11.59 36.83
C HIS A 4 28.60 -11.10 35.41
N ALA A 5 28.95 -12.03 34.54
CA ALA A 5 28.97 -11.78 33.09
C ALA A 5 27.53 -11.46 32.67
N GLY A 6 27.33 -10.20 32.25
CA GLY A 6 26.02 -9.75 31.75
C GLY A 6 25.55 -10.61 30.60
N GLN A 7 24.32 -11.09 30.68
CA GLN A 7 23.66 -11.76 29.55
C GLN A 7 23.68 -10.81 28.35
N PRO A 8 24.02 -11.29 27.13
CA PRO A 8 23.99 -10.45 25.95
C PRO A 8 22.57 -9.96 25.74
N VAL A 9 22.41 -8.65 25.52
CA VAL A 9 21.14 -8.01 25.15
C VAL A 9 20.61 -8.77 23.92
N ARG A 10 19.48 -9.48 24.07
CA ARG A 10 18.85 -10.20 22.96
C ARG A 10 18.59 -9.20 21.84
N THR A 11 19.09 -9.49 20.64
CA THR A 11 18.80 -8.69 19.45
C THR A 11 17.30 -8.70 19.19
N GLY A 12 16.75 -7.65 18.57
CA GLY A 12 15.30 -7.50 18.38
C GLY A 12 14.60 -8.70 17.75
N VAL A 13 15.25 -9.41 16.81
CA VAL A 13 14.71 -10.65 16.18
C VAL A 13 14.55 -11.77 17.22
N SER A 14 15.55 -12.01 18.07
CA SER A 14 15.47 -13.03 19.13
C SER A 14 14.35 -12.74 20.14
N SER A 15 14.04 -11.45 20.36
CA SER A 15 12.91 -11.06 21.21
C SER A 15 11.58 -11.36 20.55
N ILE A 16 11.42 -11.06 19.26
CA ILE A 16 10.19 -11.37 18.48
C ILE A 16 10.00 -12.90 18.43
N GLN A 17 11.06 -13.65 18.15
CA GLN A 17 11.03 -15.11 18.12
C GLN A 17 10.57 -15.69 19.45
N ALA A 18 11.14 -15.22 20.57
CA ALA A 18 10.74 -15.68 21.91
C ALA A 18 9.27 -15.38 22.23
N GLN A 19 8.73 -14.25 21.77
CA GLN A 19 7.31 -13.91 21.92
C GLN A 19 6.40 -14.81 21.08
N VAL A 20 6.82 -15.18 19.84
CA VAL A 20 6.09 -16.13 19.00
C VAL A 20 6.11 -17.53 19.62
N ASP A 21 7.26 -17.99 20.12
CA ASP A 21 7.39 -19.29 20.77
C ASP A 21 6.49 -19.38 22.01
N ASP A 22 6.49 -18.35 22.85
CA ASP A 22 5.62 -18.29 24.04
C ASP A 22 4.12 -18.25 23.67
N ALA A 23 3.75 -17.50 22.64
CA ALA A 23 2.37 -17.49 22.14
C ALA A 23 1.95 -18.85 21.60
N ARG A 24 2.83 -19.53 20.86
CA ARG A 24 2.60 -20.88 20.33
C ARG A 24 2.43 -21.91 21.43
N GLU A 25 3.30 -21.91 22.45
CA GLU A 25 3.24 -22.83 23.59
C GLU A 25 1.95 -22.67 24.40
N ASN A 26 1.45 -21.43 24.51
CA ASN A 26 0.20 -21.12 25.21
C ASN A 26 -1.03 -21.14 24.29
N GLN A 27 -0.90 -21.43 22.99
CA GLN A 27 -1.95 -21.36 21.98
C GLN A 27 -2.70 -20.02 21.98
N ALA A 28 -1.99 -18.92 22.28
CA ALA A 28 -2.55 -17.59 22.43
C ALA A 28 -2.55 -16.85 21.07
N ALA A 29 -3.71 -16.34 20.68
CA ALA A 29 -3.83 -15.51 19.47
C ALA A 29 -3.03 -14.21 19.61
N VAL A 30 -2.35 -13.81 18.54
CA VAL A 30 -1.47 -12.66 18.51
C VAL A 30 -1.94 -11.64 17.46
N ARG A 31 -2.12 -10.38 17.88
CA ARG A 31 -2.18 -9.25 16.95
C ARG A 31 -0.76 -8.80 16.61
N VAL A 32 -0.39 -8.91 15.35
CA VAL A 32 0.89 -8.41 14.84
C VAL A 32 0.72 -6.95 14.40
N THR A 33 1.56 -6.05 14.92
CA THR A 33 1.48 -4.63 14.59
C THR A 33 2.86 -4.06 14.25
N GLY A 34 2.85 -3.02 13.39
CA GLY A 34 4.00 -2.14 13.17
C GLY A 34 3.96 -0.94 14.10
N ARG A 35 3.94 0.28 13.54
CA ARG A 35 3.84 1.56 14.28
C ARG A 35 2.40 1.98 14.60
N SER A 36 1.44 1.10 14.42
CA SER A 36 0.04 1.24 14.84
C SER A 36 -0.76 2.37 14.15
N HIS A 37 -0.35 2.82 12.97
CA HIS A 37 -1.06 3.85 12.21
C HIS A 37 -2.30 3.33 11.46
N TRP A 38 -2.46 2.03 11.32
CA TRP A 38 -3.53 1.37 10.58
C TRP A 38 -4.15 0.19 11.36
N LEU A 39 -4.42 0.39 12.65
CA LEU A 39 -4.99 -0.66 13.51
C LEU A 39 -6.44 -1.01 13.14
N ASP A 40 -7.15 -0.08 12.53
CA ASP A 40 -8.51 -0.21 12.01
C ASP A 40 -8.58 -0.78 10.58
N ALA A 41 -7.42 -1.08 10.00
CA ALA A 41 -7.34 -1.72 8.69
C ALA A 41 -7.49 -3.25 8.80
N GLY A 42 -8.13 -3.85 7.80
CA GLY A 42 -8.47 -5.27 7.79
C GLY A 42 -9.61 -5.61 8.76
N ARG A 43 -9.93 -6.90 8.86
CA ARG A 43 -10.94 -7.37 9.83
C ARG A 43 -10.43 -7.25 11.26
N PRO A 44 -11.32 -7.02 12.24
CA PRO A 44 -10.95 -7.07 13.64
C PRO A 44 -10.32 -8.42 13.99
N VAL A 45 -9.21 -8.38 14.71
CA VAL A 45 -8.53 -9.58 15.22
C VAL A 45 -8.83 -9.69 16.69
N ASN A 46 -9.44 -10.79 17.10
CA ASN A 46 -9.58 -11.11 18.51
C ASN A 46 -8.30 -11.81 18.99
N ALA A 47 -7.42 -11.06 19.64
CA ALA A 47 -6.12 -11.55 20.09
C ALA A 47 -5.89 -11.21 21.56
N GLU A 48 -5.35 -12.18 22.28
CA GLU A 48 -5.00 -12.05 23.70
C GLU A 48 -3.69 -11.27 23.90
N ARG A 49 -2.85 -11.24 22.86
CA ARG A 49 -1.50 -10.65 22.89
C ARG A 49 -1.25 -9.78 21.67
N THR A 50 -0.34 -8.85 21.85
CA THR A 50 0.17 -8.02 20.73
C THR A 50 1.69 -8.17 20.63
N ILE A 51 2.17 -8.49 19.43
CA ILE A 51 3.59 -8.43 19.10
C ILE A 51 3.80 -7.24 18.16
N THR A 52 4.63 -6.30 18.59
CA THR A 52 4.91 -5.10 17.80
C THR A 52 6.35 -5.06 17.32
N THR A 53 6.53 -4.60 16.08
CA THR A 53 7.87 -4.32 15.51
C THR A 53 8.26 -2.84 15.64
N SER A 54 7.47 -2.00 16.31
CA SER A 54 7.65 -0.54 16.37
C SER A 54 9.03 -0.10 16.89
N SER A 55 9.62 -0.85 17.82
CA SER A 55 10.96 -0.59 18.36
C SER A 55 12.10 -1.26 17.58
N HIS A 56 11.77 -2.12 16.61
CA HIS A 56 12.74 -2.83 15.78
C HIS A 56 13.07 -2.00 14.53
N THR A 57 13.82 -0.92 14.71
CA THR A 57 14.09 0.12 13.72
C THR A 57 15.56 0.22 13.34
N GLY A 58 15.84 0.96 12.28
CA GLY A 58 17.18 1.36 11.84
C GLY A 58 17.64 0.65 10.57
N VAL A 59 18.68 1.22 9.98
CA VAL A 59 19.37 0.68 8.81
C VAL A 59 20.29 -0.45 9.23
N VAL A 60 20.14 -1.60 8.59
CA VAL A 60 21.03 -2.77 8.77
C VAL A 60 22.21 -2.68 7.83
N ASP A 61 21.94 -2.28 6.59
CA ASP A 61 22.97 -2.12 5.56
C ASP A 61 22.49 -1.18 4.46
N TYR A 62 23.40 -0.37 3.91
CA TYR A 62 23.10 0.55 2.82
C TYR A 62 24.26 0.58 1.83
N ILE A 63 24.00 0.24 0.59
CA ILE A 63 24.97 0.22 -0.50
C ILE A 63 24.50 1.17 -1.60
N PRO A 64 24.86 2.47 -1.53
CA PRO A 64 24.42 3.46 -2.50
C PRO A 64 24.77 3.10 -3.94
N GLY A 65 25.93 2.51 -4.18
CA GLY A 65 26.37 2.09 -5.51
C GLY A 65 25.49 1.03 -6.16
N ASP A 66 24.83 0.19 -5.37
CA ASP A 66 23.94 -0.87 -5.83
C ASP A 66 22.47 -0.44 -5.81
N LEU A 67 22.18 0.78 -5.35
CA LEU A 67 20.81 1.28 -5.16
C LEU A 67 19.97 0.36 -4.25
N THR A 68 20.57 -0.12 -3.17
CA THR A 68 19.90 -1.03 -2.23
C THR A 68 20.10 -0.60 -0.78
N ILE A 69 19.04 -0.73 0.02
CA ILE A 69 19.07 -0.53 1.46
C ILE A 69 18.36 -1.70 2.15
N THR A 70 18.93 -2.19 3.26
CA THR A 70 18.30 -3.15 4.14
C THR A 70 17.97 -2.46 5.46
N VAL A 71 16.73 -2.55 5.87
CA VAL A 71 16.21 -1.89 7.08
C VAL A 71 15.41 -2.86 7.93
N ARG A 72 15.35 -2.61 9.23
CA ARG A 72 14.47 -3.33 10.15
C ARG A 72 13.01 -2.94 9.94
N ALA A 73 12.10 -3.86 10.18
CA ALA A 73 10.69 -3.74 9.80
C ALA A 73 9.93 -2.58 10.47
N GLY A 74 10.36 -2.15 11.67
CA GLY A 74 9.77 -1.01 12.37
C GLY A 74 10.25 0.36 11.86
N THR A 75 11.23 0.41 10.95
CA THR A 75 11.74 1.66 10.37
C THR A 75 10.63 2.36 9.58
N SER A 76 10.44 3.65 9.80
CA SER A 76 9.43 4.44 9.08
C SER A 76 9.87 4.77 7.66
N LEU A 77 8.88 5.04 6.80
CA LEU A 77 9.16 5.52 5.44
C LEU A 77 9.90 6.86 5.47
N ARG A 78 9.63 7.71 6.45
CA ARG A 78 10.34 8.97 6.69
C ARG A 78 11.83 8.74 6.97
N GLU A 79 12.17 7.82 7.90
CA GLU A 79 13.56 7.49 8.22
C GLU A 79 14.31 6.94 6.99
N ILE A 80 13.65 6.12 6.17
CA ILE A 80 14.22 5.61 4.91
C ILE A 80 14.48 6.78 3.95
N ALA A 81 13.52 7.68 3.77
CA ALA A 81 13.65 8.83 2.89
C ALA A 81 14.79 9.77 3.33
N GLU A 82 14.92 10.06 4.64
CA GLU A 82 15.99 10.90 5.20
C GLU A 82 17.38 10.32 4.98
N VAL A 83 17.52 9.00 5.13
CA VAL A 83 18.81 8.33 4.93
C VAL A 83 19.20 8.32 3.46
N THR A 84 18.28 7.93 2.59
CA THR A 84 18.56 7.76 1.15
C THR A 84 18.76 9.10 0.43
N ALA A 85 18.09 10.17 0.90
CA ALA A 85 18.23 11.52 0.34
C ALA A 85 19.67 12.08 0.47
N ARG A 86 20.44 11.65 1.47
CA ARG A 86 21.85 12.08 1.66
C ARG A 86 22.76 11.64 0.51
N GLU A 87 22.39 10.54 -0.16
CA GLU A 87 23.11 9.99 -1.31
C GLU A 87 22.42 10.32 -2.64
N GLY A 88 21.45 11.28 -2.64
CA GLY A 88 20.68 11.64 -3.82
C GLY A 88 19.83 10.49 -4.35
N GLN A 89 19.36 9.61 -3.46
CA GLN A 89 18.53 8.46 -3.78
C GLN A 89 17.20 8.54 -3.06
N TRP A 90 16.23 7.74 -3.49
CA TRP A 90 14.93 7.65 -2.87
C TRP A 90 14.29 6.27 -3.04
N PHE A 91 13.37 5.97 -2.16
CA PHE A 91 12.49 4.81 -2.23
C PHE A 91 11.14 5.27 -2.79
N PRO A 92 10.82 4.95 -4.08
CA PRO A 92 9.64 5.52 -4.76
C PRO A 92 8.35 4.82 -4.35
N LEU A 93 7.99 4.94 -3.08
CA LEU A 93 6.77 4.36 -2.52
C LEU A 93 6.03 5.43 -1.69
N ASP A 94 4.75 5.58 -1.94
CA ASP A 94 3.89 6.58 -1.30
C ASP A 94 2.52 6.00 -0.93
N PRO A 95 2.46 5.01 -0.03
CA PRO A 95 1.20 4.36 0.34
C PRO A 95 0.24 5.36 1.00
N PRO A 96 -1.06 5.05 1.06
CA PRO A 96 -2.01 5.83 1.86
C PRO A 96 -1.54 6.00 3.31
N GLY A 97 -1.85 7.14 3.90
CA GLY A 97 -1.38 7.52 5.23
C GLY A 97 -0.13 8.41 5.20
N ASN A 98 0.42 8.67 6.38
CA ASN A 98 1.62 9.48 6.54
C ASN A 98 2.91 8.64 6.45
N ASP A 99 4.07 9.32 6.41
CA ASP A 99 5.38 8.67 6.28
C ASP A 99 5.91 8.07 7.59
N ASP A 100 5.16 8.16 8.69
CA ASP A 100 5.52 7.54 9.98
C ASP A 100 5.14 6.06 10.04
N GLY A 101 4.40 5.56 9.03
CA GLY A 101 4.13 4.14 8.85
C GLY A 101 5.41 3.30 8.71
N SER A 102 5.43 2.09 9.27
CA SER A 102 6.59 1.20 9.20
C SER A 102 6.65 0.43 7.89
N ILE A 103 7.86 0.21 7.38
CA ILE A 103 8.08 -0.56 6.14
C ILE A 103 7.54 -2.00 6.27
N GLY A 104 7.69 -2.66 7.43
CA GLY A 104 7.17 -4.01 7.63
C GLY A 104 5.65 -4.09 7.53
N ALA A 105 4.91 -3.11 8.09
CA ALA A 105 3.46 -3.04 7.96
C ALA A 105 3.04 -2.72 6.51
N THR A 106 3.75 -1.82 5.83
CA THR A 106 3.50 -1.49 4.42
C THR A 106 3.66 -2.72 3.51
N ILE A 107 4.68 -3.54 3.74
CA ILE A 107 4.88 -4.80 3.01
C ILE A 107 3.77 -5.79 3.38
N ALA A 108 3.51 -5.99 4.68
CA ALA A 108 2.51 -6.96 5.13
C ALA A 108 1.10 -6.65 4.60
N THR A 109 0.71 -5.39 4.49
CA THR A 109 -0.58 -4.97 3.92
C THR A 109 -0.58 -4.90 2.40
N GLY A 110 0.59 -4.98 1.75
CA GLY A 110 0.71 -4.82 0.30
C GLY A 110 0.35 -3.40 -0.17
N SER A 111 0.48 -2.41 0.72
CA SER A 111 0.08 -1.04 0.43
C SER A 111 1.05 -0.37 -0.56
N SER A 112 0.49 0.18 -1.61
CA SER A 112 1.22 0.95 -2.62
C SER A 112 0.43 2.21 -2.95
N GLY A 113 1.13 3.26 -3.37
CA GLY A 113 0.51 4.51 -3.79
C GLY A 113 0.54 4.71 -5.30
N ARG A 114 0.36 5.96 -5.71
CA ARG A 114 0.31 6.39 -7.11
C ARG A 114 1.60 6.11 -7.89
N LEU A 115 2.75 6.13 -7.20
CA LEU A 115 4.07 5.89 -7.81
C LEU A 115 4.21 4.47 -8.35
N ALA A 116 3.33 3.54 -7.93
CA ALA A 116 3.30 2.18 -8.45
C ALA A 116 3.12 2.12 -9.98
N GLN A 117 2.51 3.15 -10.59
CA GLN A 117 2.38 3.25 -12.05
C GLN A 117 3.73 3.23 -12.77
N ARG A 118 4.75 3.88 -12.21
CA ARG A 118 6.06 4.03 -12.85
C ARG A 118 7.11 3.07 -12.30
N PHE A 119 7.10 2.86 -10.98
CA PHE A 119 8.18 2.18 -10.30
C PHE A 119 7.81 0.76 -9.84
N GLY A 120 6.55 0.36 -10.04
CA GLY A 120 6.00 -0.87 -9.47
C GLY A 120 5.48 -0.67 -8.05
N GLY A 121 4.68 -1.60 -7.58
CA GLY A 121 4.19 -1.59 -6.20
C GLY A 121 5.24 -2.07 -5.21
N ILE A 122 4.88 -2.08 -3.92
CA ILE A 122 5.77 -2.55 -2.84
C ILE A 122 6.34 -3.95 -3.15
N ARG A 123 5.55 -4.82 -3.76
CA ARG A 123 5.96 -6.16 -4.19
C ARG A 123 7.14 -6.18 -5.16
N ASP A 124 7.26 -5.16 -6.00
CA ASP A 124 8.30 -5.05 -7.04
C ASP A 124 9.55 -4.33 -6.51
N LEU A 125 9.40 -3.62 -5.39
CA LEU A 125 10.46 -2.84 -4.74
C LEU A 125 11.16 -3.60 -3.61
N VAL A 126 10.59 -4.71 -3.14
CA VAL A 126 11.19 -5.57 -2.11
C VAL A 126 12.04 -6.65 -2.78
N LEU A 127 13.34 -6.64 -2.49
CA LEU A 127 14.32 -7.60 -3.02
C LEU A 127 14.48 -8.82 -2.12
N GLY A 128 14.32 -8.65 -0.81
CA GLY A 128 14.46 -9.73 0.16
C GLY A 128 13.80 -9.40 1.49
N LEU A 129 13.46 -10.45 2.23
CA LEU A 129 12.83 -10.35 3.56
C LEU A 129 13.47 -11.32 4.53
N GLU A 130 13.53 -10.92 5.80
CA GLU A 130 13.63 -11.81 6.94
C GLU A 130 12.34 -11.70 7.75
N PHE A 131 11.84 -12.82 8.24
CA PHE A 131 10.64 -12.86 9.07
C PHE A 131 10.66 -14.04 10.06
N VAL A 132 9.91 -13.92 11.15
CA VAL A 132 9.65 -15.00 12.09
C VAL A 132 8.30 -15.60 11.73
N ALA A 133 8.30 -16.89 11.33
CA ALA A 133 7.08 -17.64 11.03
C ALA A 133 6.32 -18.01 12.31
N GLY A 134 5.06 -18.43 12.19
CA GLY A 134 4.22 -18.82 13.35
C GLY A 134 4.72 -20.09 14.07
N ASP A 135 5.64 -20.86 13.47
CA ASP A 135 6.33 -21.97 14.13
C ASP A 135 7.60 -21.55 14.91
N GLY A 136 7.88 -20.23 14.98
CA GLY A 136 9.03 -19.65 15.69
C GLY A 136 10.33 -19.64 14.88
N LYS A 137 10.34 -20.18 13.65
CA LYS A 137 11.55 -20.17 12.82
C LYS A 137 11.80 -18.82 12.18
N VAL A 138 13.07 -18.40 12.16
CA VAL A 138 13.53 -17.28 11.35
C VAL A 138 13.74 -17.76 9.92
N VAL A 139 13.05 -17.15 8.98
CA VAL A 139 13.08 -17.49 7.56
C VAL A 139 13.57 -16.31 6.76
N ARG A 140 14.42 -16.56 5.76
CA ARG A 140 14.90 -15.55 4.82
C ARG A 140 14.51 -15.94 3.41
N GLY A 141 14.05 -14.95 2.63
CA GLY A 141 13.69 -15.13 1.24
C GLY A 141 14.15 -13.95 0.39
N GLY A 142 14.51 -14.23 -0.87
CA GLY A 142 15.09 -13.21 -1.73
C GLY A 142 16.53 -12.89 -1.35
N GLY A 143 17.04 -11.74 -1.78
CA GLY A 143 18.40 -11.28 -1.53
C GLY A 143 18.63 -9.90 -2.12
N ARG A 144 19.83 -9.35 -1.96
CA ARG A 144 20.21 -8.03 -2.52
C ARG A 144 20.38 -8.03 -4.04
N VAL A 145 20.34 -9.20 -4.69
CA VAL A 145 20.53 -9.32 -6.13
C VAL A 145 19.18 -9.42 -6.84
N VAL A 146 19.06 -8.67 -7.93
CA VAL A 146 17.83 -8.53 -8.74
C VAL A 146 17.36 -9.87 -9.36
N LYS A 147 18.19 -10.92 -9.33
CA LYS A 147 17.89 -12.22 -9.93
C LYS A 147 17.97 -13.33 -8.88
N ASN A 148 16.84 -13.70 -8.30
CA ASN A 148 16.71 -14.95 -7.53
C ASN A 148 16.13 -16.02 -8.45
N VAL A 149 16.91 -17.05 -8.77
CA VAL A 149 16.53 -18.10 -9.73
C VAL A 149 16.24 -19.44 -9.08
N ALA A 150 16.28 -19.55 -7.75
CA ALA A 150 16.05 -20.78 -7.03
C ALA A 150 15.16 -20.56 -5.79
N GLY A 151 14.14 -21.41 -5.63
CA GLY A 151 13.25 -21.43 -4.49
C GLY A 151 11.93 -20.68 -4.70
N PHE A 152 11.07 -20.73 -3.67
CA PHE A 152 9.80 -20.00 -3.65
C PHE A 152 10.05 -18.50 -3.46
N ASP A 153 9.26 -17.67 -4.15
CA ASP A 153 9.29 -16.21 -3.99
C ASP A 153 8.58 -15.80 -2.69
N LEU A 154 9.31 -15.91 -1.58
CA LEU A 154 8.81 -15.59 -0.26
C LEU A 154 8.51 -14.10 -0.09
N THR A 155 9.22 -13.22 -0.84
CA THR A 155 8.96 -11.78 -0.80
C THR A 155 7.56 -11.49 -1.32
N ARG A 156 7.17 -12.14 -2.41
CA ARG A 156 5.83 -12.01 -2.97
C ARG A 156 4.76 -12.66 -2.09
N LEU A 157 5.09 -13.75 -1.42
CA LEU A 157 4.15 -14.46 -0.55
C LEU A 157 3.82 -13.63 0.70
N LEU A 158 4.83 -13.02 1.32
CA LEU A 158 4.67 -12.21 2.53
C LEU A 158 4.04 -10.83 2.24
N THR A 159 4.21 -10.31 1.01
CA THR A 159 3.59 -9.04 0.61
C THR A 159 2.08 -9.19 0.48
N GLY A 160 1.33 -8.46 1.28
CA GLY A 160 -0.13 -8.56 1.34
C GLY A 160 -0.65 -9.72 2.18
N SER A 161 0.20 -10.38 2.98
CA SER A 161 -0.20 -11.47 3.88
C SER A 161 -0.87 -10.97 5.18
N TRP A 162 -0.90 -9.69 5.43
CA TRP A 162 -1.45 -9.08 6.66
C TRP A 162 -0.86 -9.66 7.95
N GLY A 163 0.38 -10.13 7.89
CA GLY A 163 1.06 -10.74 9.04
C GLY A 163 0.52 -12.11 9.46
N THR A 164 -0.30 -12.77 8.62
CA THR A 164 -0.86 -14.09 8.92
C THR A 164 0.14 -15.23 8.71
N LEU A 165 1.20 -15.01 7.94
CA LEU A 165 2.22 -16.01 7.61
C LEU A 165 3.51 -15.84 8.40
N GLY A 166 3.71 -14.67 8.99
CA GLY A 166 4.93 -14.37 9.74
C GLY A 166 5.06 -12.89 10.08
N ILE A 167 5.95 -12.60 11.00
CA ILE A 167 6.29 -11.25 11.46
C ILE A 167 7.55 -10.82 10.73
N ILE A 168 7.44 -9.88 9.80
CA ILE A 168 8.58 -9.33 9.07
C ILE A 168 9.51 -8.62 10.04
N THR A 169 10.81 -8.94 9.98
CA THR A 169 11.86 -8.37 10.84
C THR A 169 12.81 -7.48 10.07
N GLU A 170 13.19 -7.85 8.83
CA GLU A 170 14.04 -7.04 7.98
C GLU A 170 13.53 -7.05 6.53
N ALA A 171 13.80 -5.96 5.80
CA ALA A 171 13.50 -5.83 4.38
C ALA A 171 14.66 -5.21 3.62
N SER A 172 15.07 -5.84 2.52
CA SER A 172 15.99 -5.29 1.53
C SER A 172 15.18 -4.63 0.42
N LEU A 173 15.43 -3.36 0.16
CA LEU A 173 14.63 -2.51 -0.71
C LEU A 173 15.46 -2.02 -1.89
N ARG A 174 14.81 -1.92 -3.05
CA ARG A 174 15.37 -1.31 -4.25
C ARG A 174 15.14 0.19 -4.23
N LEU A 175 16.21 0.95 -4.42
CA LEU A 175 16.19 2.39 -4.51
C LEU A 175 16.31 2.87 -5.97
N TYR A 176 16.08 4.15 -6.16
CA TYR A 176 16.26 4.86 -7.41
C TYR A 176 17.03 6.15 -7.15
N SER A 177 17.76 6.63 -8.16
CA SER A 177 18.38 7.96 -8.11
C SER A 177 17.27 9.02 -8.08
N ALA A 178 17.41 9.99 -7.17
CA ALA A 178 16.54 11.16 -7.17
C ALA A 178 16.92 12.03 -8.38
N GLU A 179 15.99 12.15 -9.32
CA GLU A 179 16.14 13.00 -10.47
C GLU A 179 15.66 14.44 -10.15
N SER A 180 15.65 15.32 -11.16
CA SER A 180 15.11 16.68 -10.97
C SER A 180 13.67 16.65 -10.45
N GLN A 181 13.26 17.72 -9.75
CA GLN A 181 11.95 17.78 -9.10
C GLN A 181 10.82 17.47 -10.09
N PRO A 182 9.90 16.57 -9.73
CA PRO A 182 8.74 16.25 -10.55
C PRO A 182 7.84 17.48 -10.70
N ALA A 183 7.07 17.52 -11.81
CA ALA A 183 6.07 18.54 -12.05
C ALA A 183 4.68 17.91 -12.08
N THR A 184 3.72 18.58 -11.46
CA THR A 184 2.33 18.13 -11.38
C THR A 184 1.45 18.99 -12.27
N PHE A 185 0.57 18.33 -13.03
CA PHE A 185 -0.38 18.95 -13.94
C PHE A 185 -1.79 18.49 -13.63
N VAL A 186 -2.77 19.35 -13.89
CA VAL A 186 -4.20 19.06 -13.74
C VAL A 186 -4.89 19.28 -15.07
N LEU A 187 -5.66 18.31 -15.51
CA LEU A 187 -6.52 18.36 -16.68
C LEU A 187 -7.96 18.17 -16.24
N ALA A 188 -8.81 19.18 -16.42
CA ALA A 188 -10.24 19.06 -16.19
C ALA A 188 -10.87 18.09 -17.19
N LEU A 189 -11.76 17.24 -16.70
CA LEU A 189 -12.47 16.25 -17.50
C LEU A 189 -13.98 16.52 -17.54
N PRO A 190 -14.66 16.13 -18.61
CA PRO A 190 -16.13 16.14 -18.68
C PRO A 190 -16.70 15.05 -17.75
N ASP A 191 -17.94 15.26 -17.29
CA ASP A 191 -18.66 14.27 -16.45
C ASP A 191 -19.35 13.19 -17.30
N ASP A 192 -19.49 13.39 -18.61
CA ASP A 192 -20.01 12.37 -19.52
C ASP A 192 -18.99 11.23 -19.67
N ALA A 193 -19.45 10.00 -19.47
CA ALA A 193 -18.60 8.82 -19.42
C ALA A 193 -17.83 8.56 -20.72
N SER A 194 -18.46 8.80 -21.88
CA SER A 194 -17.84 8.54 -23.18
C SER A 194 -16.77 9.58 -23.50
N GLN A 195 -17.05 10.85 -23.18
CA GLN A 195 -16.09 11.94 -23.35
C GLN A 195 -14.93 11.83 -22.37
N LEU A 196 -15.19 11.43 -21.11
CA LEU A 196 -14.18 11.16 -20.10
C LEU A 196 -13.23 10.06 -20.59
N ALA A 197 -13.76 8.93 -21.04
CA ALA A 197 -12.95 7.83 -21.57
C ALA A 197 -12.13 8.23 -22.77
N ALA A 198 -12.71 9.02 -23.70
CA ALA A 198 -12.00 9.54 -24.87
C ALA A 198 -10.84 10.47 -24.46
N ARG A 199 -11.05 11.34 -23.47
CA ARG A 199 -9.99 12.24 -22.96
C ARG A 199 -8.86 11.47 -22.29
N ILE A 200 -9.17 10.44 -21.49
CA ILE A 200 -8.16 9.56 -20.88
C ILE A 200 -7.37 8.82 -21.97
N ALA A 201 -8.04 8.33 -23.02
CA ALA A 201 -7.38 7.68 -24.15
C ALA A 201 -6.38 8.62 -24.87
N LEU A 202 -6.72 9.90 -25.06
CA LEU A 202 -5.81 10.89 -25.62
C LEU A 202 -4.57 11.11 -24.73
N VAL A 203 -4.74 11.19 -23.41
CA VAL A 203 -3.59 11.31 -22.48
C VAL A 203 -2.70 10.06 -22.54
N ARG A 204 -3.29 8.86 -22.61
CA ARG A 204 -2.54 7.61 -22.75
C ARG A 204 -1.79 7.48 -24.06
N ALA A 205 -2.30 8.04 -25.14
CA ALA A 205 -1.67 8.04 -26.45
C ALA A 205 -0.57 9.11 -26.60
N ALA A 206 -0.52 10.08 -25.69
CA ALA A 206 0.48 11.13 -25.72
C ALA A 206 1.89 10.60 -25.38
N PRO A 207 2.96 11.26 -25.85
CA PRO A 207 4.34 10.84 -25.59
C PRO A 207 4.76 11.18 -24.14
N LEU A 208 4.11 10.56 -23.18
CA LEU A 208 4.29 10.78 -21.75
C LEU A 208 4.87 9.53 -21.08
N ALA A 209 5.69 9.75 -20.06
CA ALA A 209 6.16 8.71 -19.13
C ALA A 209 5.86 9.17 -17.68
N PRO A 210 4.58 9.28 -17.29
CA PRO A 210 4.20 9.85 -16.01
C PRO A 210 4.64 8.95 -14.87
N TYR A 211 4.99 9.57 -13.72
CA TYR A 211 5.17 8.88 -12.46
C TYR A 211 3.83 8.41 -11.90
N ALA A 212 2.80 9.25 -12.06
CA ALA A 212 1.45 8.95 -11.62
C ALA A 212 0.41 9.63 -12.54
N THR A 213 -0.74 9.00 -12.68
CA THR A 213 -1.92 9.56 -13.34
C THR A 213 -3.15 9.17 -12.54
N GLU A 214 -3.69 10.12 -11.77
CA GLU A 214 -4.84 9.92 -10.91
C GLU A 214 -6.08 10.61 -11.46
N LEU A 215 -7.11 9.84 -11.71
CA LEU A 215 -8.46 10.35 -11.95
C LEU A 215 -9.12 10.60 -10.60
N VAL A 216 -9.62 11.82 -10.38
CA VAL A 216 -10.23 12.24 -9.12
C VAL A 216 -11.62 12.81 -9.34
N ASN A 217 -12.60 12.49 -8.47
CA ASN A 217 -13.90 13.11 -8.51
C ASN A 217 -13.88 14.54 -7.94
N ALA A 218 -14.98 15.27 -8.07
CA ALA A 218 -15.09 16.66 -7.61
C ALA A 218 -14.80 16.81 -6.11
N GLY A 219 -15.21 15.85 -5.27
CA GLY A 219 -14.95 15.84 -3.83
C GLY A 219 -13.47 15.69 -3.51
N VAL A 220 -12.80 14.75 -4.16
CA VAL A 220 -11.34 14.58 -4.03
C VAL A 220 -10.62 15.83 -4.54
N ALA A 221 -10.97 16.35 -5.71
CA ALA A 221 -10.34 17.55 -6.27
C ALA A 221 -10.43 18.73 -5.26
N ALA A 222 -11.60 18.96 -4.65
CA ALA A 222 -11.77 19.99 -3.62
C ALA A 222 -10.88 19.74 -2.40
N SER A 223 -10.79 18.48 -1.91
CA SER A 223 -9.92 18.11 -0.78
C SER A 223 -8.43 18.35 -1.09
N LEU A 224 -8.04 18.19 -2.36
CA LEU A 224 -6.68 18.49 -2.80
C LEU A 224 -6.40 20.01 -2.94
N GLY A 225 -7.42 20.85 -2.85
CA GLY A 225 -7.32 22.30 -3.09
C GLY A 225 -7.36 22.65 -4.58
N LEU A 226 -7.93 21.78 -5.41
CA LEU A 226 -8.17 21.98 -6.83
C LEU A 226 -9.63 22.43 -7.07
N PRO A 227 -9.95 22.94 -8.26
CA PRO A 227 -11.34 23.22 -8.62
C PRO A 227 -12.22 21.95 -8.46
N SER A 228 -13.38 22.09 -7.83
CA SER A 228 -14.30 20.98 -7.51
C SER A 228 -14.98 20.46 -8.79
N ARG A 229 -14.26 19.64 -9.54
CA ARG A 229 -14.71 18.96 -10.75
C ARG A 229 -13.88 17.69 -10.99
N THR A 230 -14.42 16.76 -11.75
CA THR A 230 -13.68 15.57 -12.21
C THR A 230 -12.43 16.01 -12.97
N SER A 231 -11.28 15.47 -12.57
CA SER A 231 -9.98 15.89 -13.14
C SER A 231 -8.99 14.73 -13.19
N LEU A 232 -8.02 14.80 -14.12
CA LEU A 232 -6.79 14.03 -14.03
C LEU A 232 -5.71 14.88 -13.36
N VAL A 233 -5.07 14.30 -12.36
CA VAL A 233 -3.85 14.84 -11.74
C VAL A 233 -2.69 13.98 -12.21
N ILE A 234 -1.72 14.58 -12.87
CA ILE A 234 -0.63 13.88 -13.56
C ILE A 234 0.70 14.38 -13.03
N GLU A 235 1.55 13.48 -12.58
CA GLU A 235 2.92 13.78 -12.19
C GLU A 235 3.89 13.26 -13.25
N VAL A 236 4.76 14.13 -13.71
CA VAL A 236 5.85 13.78 -14.63
C VAL A 236 7.18 14.08 -13.99
N GLY A 237 8.16 13.24 -14.26
CA GLY A 237 9.52 13.37 -13.71
C GLY A 237 10.56 12.97 -14.77
N GLY A 238 11.81 12.91 -14.32
CA GLY A 238 12.96 12.66 -15.16
C GLY A 238 13.91 13.86 -15.19
N ASN A 239 14.84 13.89 -16.12
CA ASN A 239 15.72 15.04 -16.28
C ASN A 239 14.96 16.27 -16.83
N ARG A 240 15.60 17.46 -16.75
CA ARG A 240 14.98 18.74 -17.14
C ARG A 240 14.37 18.72 -18.55
N ALA A 241 15.05 18.11 -19.52
CA ALA A 241 14.57 18.06 -20.89
C ALA A 241 13.34 17.16 -21.04
N ALA A 242 13.33 16.00 -20.35
CA ALA A 242 12.19 15.09 -20.32
C ALA A 242 10.96 15.75 -19.67
N VAL A 243 11.14 16.46 -18.55
CA VAL A 243 10.04 17.19 -17.89
C VAL A 243 9.52 18.31 -18.80
N ALA A 244 10.38 19.06 -19.48
CA ALA A 244 9.97 20.12 -20.40
C ALA A 244 9.15 19.58 -21.58
N SER A 245 9.61 18.51 -22.24
CA SER A 245 8.89 17.88 -23.35
C SER A 245 7.51 17.36 -22.93
N GLN A 246 7.43 16.71 -21.78
CA GLN A 246 6.15 16.20 -21.25
C GLN A 246 5.20 17.35 -20.85
N ARG A 247 5.73 18.45 -20.31
CA ARG A 247 4.96 19.67 -20.05
C ARG A 247 4.29 20.18 -21.31
N ASP A 248 5.06 20.34 -22.39
CA ASP A 248 4.54 20.88 -23.65
C ASP A 248 3.42 19.99 -24.20
N ALA A 249 3.57 18.66 -24.13
CA ALA A 249 2.55 17.72 -24.51
C ALA A 249 1.28 17.84 -23.63
N LEU A 250 1.42 17.98 -22.31
CA LEU A 250 0.29 18.13 -21.37
C LEU A 250 -0.43 19.47 -21.59
N VAL A 251 0.30 20.55 -21.78
CA VAL A 251 -0.27 21.88 -22.08
C VAL A 251 -1.06 21.85 -23.38
N SER A 252 -0.58 21.17 -24.43
CA SER A 252 -1.30 21.02 -25.69
C SER A 252 -2.63 20.24 -25.52
N LEU A 253 -2.72 19.38 -24.52
CA LEU A 253 -3.96 18.68 -24.13
C LEU A 253 -4.89 19.52 -23.25
N GLY A 254 -4.48 20.75 -22.88
CA GLY A 254 -5.24 21.66 -22.02
C GLY A 254 -4.99 21.48 -20.53
N ALA A 255 -3.95 20.73 -20.13
CA ALA A 255 -3.54 20.66 -18.75
C ALA A 255 -2.76 21.90 -18.32
N HIS A 256 -2.83 22.26 -17.03
CA HIS A 256 -2.04 23.33 -16.44
C HIS A 256 -1.22 22.82 -15.26
N GLN A 257 -0.06 23.40 -15.06
CA GLN A 257 0.83 23.02 -13.96
C GLN A 257 0.31 23.58 -12.63
N VAL A 258 0.42 22.76 -11.59
CA VAL A 258 0.06 23.11 -10.20
C VAL A 258 1.21 22.76 -9.25
N ASP A 259 1.11 23.23 -8.00
CA ASP A 259 2.01 22.82 -6.93
C ASP A 259 1.88 21.31 -6.66
N SER A 260 2.96 20.67 -6.22
CA SER A 260 3.02 19.22 -5.89
C SER A 260 2.26 18.81 -4.63
N ARG A 261 1.76 19.76 -3.83
CA ARG A 261 1.00 19.50 -2.60
C ARG A 261 -0.25 18.61 -2.75
N PRO A 262 -0.91 18.52 -3.92
CA PRO A 262 -2.05 17.58 -4.08
C PRO A 262 -1.73 16.14 -3.65
N TRP A 263 -0.51 15.67 -3.87
CA TRP A 263 -0.12 14.31 -3.60
C TRP A 263 -0.06 13.94 -2.12
N GLU A 264 0.43 14.85 -1.29
CA GLU A 264 0.44 14.67 0.16
C GLU A 264 -0.98 14.56 0.71
N LYS A 265 -1.88 15.42 0.21
CA LYS A 265 -3.30 15.42 0.62
C LYS A 265 -4.02 14.16 0.13
N LEU A 266 -3.70 13.67 -1.09
CA LEU A 266 -4.31 12.45 -1.64
C LEU A 266 -4.06 11.24 -0.74
N ARG A 267 -2.89 11.12 -0.16
CA ARG A 267 -2.53 10.03 0.75
C ARG A 267 -3.29 10.07 2.08
N LEU A 268 -3.76 11.25 2.48
CA LEU A 268 -4.41 11.50 3.77
C LEU A 268 -5.93 11.59 3.68
N LEU A 269 -6.53 11.15 2.58
CA LEU A 269 -8.00 11.24 2.39
C LEU A 269 -8.78 10.30 3.32
N ASP A 270 -8.17 9.24 3.79
CA ASP A 270 -8.81 8.22 4.62
C ASP A 270 -9.06 8.79 6.03
N GLY A 271 -10.27 9.27 6.29
CA GLY A 271 -10.70 9.71 7.62
C GLY A 271 -10.90 8.53 8.58
N GLU A 272 -10.79 8.80 9.88
CA GLU A 272 -11.10 7.82 10.93
C GLU A 272 -12.57 7.36 10.81
N GLY A 273 -12.82 6.05 10.92
CA GLY A 273 -14.15 5.45 10.81
C GLY A 273 -14.73 5.42 9.40
N SER A 274 -13.98 5.83 8.37
CA SER A 274 -14.41 5.71 6.98
C SER A 274 -14.39 4.25 6.52
N SER A 275 -15.26 3.93 5.56
CA SER A 275 -15.14 2.67 4.78
C SER A 275 -14.26 2.94 3.56
N VAL A 276 -13.20 2.15 3.40
CA VAL A 276 -12.27 2.29 2.27
C VAL A 276 -12.24 1.00 1.46
N LEU A 277 -12.72 1.10 0.22
CA LEU A 277 -12.74 0.00 -0.72
C LEU A 277 -11.68 0.23 -1.80
N ARG A 278 -10.88 -0.80 -2.07
CA ARG A 278 -9.95 -0.84 -3.19
C ARG A 278 -10.45 -1.84 -4.22
N ILE A 279 -10.77 -1.35 -5.40
CA ILE A 279 -11.22 -2.14 -6.54
C ILE A 279 -10.07 -2.21 -7.55
N SER A 280 -9.66 -3.42 -7.93
CA SER A 280 -8.56 -3.64 -8.86
C SER A 280 -9.05 -4.27 -10.15
N ALA A 281 -8.56 -3.75 -11.28
CA ALA A 281 -8.85 -4.23 -12.61
C ALA A 281 -7.61 -4.05 -13.52
N LEU A 282 -7.69 -4.50 -14.76
CA LEU A 282 -6.71 -4.11 -15.76
C LEU A 282 -6.75 -2.59 -15.96
N ALA A 283 -5.59 -1.97 -16.17
CA ALA A 283 -5.50 -0.52 -16.42
C ALA A 283 -6.39 -0.06 -17.57
N SER A 284 -6.60 -0.90 -18.60
CA SER A 284 -7.53 -0.63 -19.71
C SER A 284 -9.00 -0.56 -19.29
N ARG A 285 -9.36 -1.13 -18.15
CA ARG A 285 -10.74 -1.18 -17.63
C ARG A 285 -11.00 -0.20 -16.48
N VAL A 286 -10.04 0.65 -16.14
CA VAL A 286 -10.17 1.56 -14.99
C VAL A 286 -11.37 2.52 -15.16
N THR A 287 -11.66 2.96 -16.37
CA THR A 287 -12.83 3.80 -16.67
C THR A 287 -14.15 3.07 -16.46
N ASP A 288 -14.21 1.77 -16.75
CA ASP A 288 -15.40 0.94 -16.53
C ASP A 288 -15.68 0.82 -15.02
N VAL A 289 -14.62 0.54 -14.24
CA VAL A 289 -14.71 0.48 -12.76
C VAL A 289 -15.13 1.84 -12.20
N TRP A 290 -14.52 2.91 -12.66
CA TRP A 290 -14.86 4.28 -12.26
C TRP A 290 -16.33 4.58 -12.45
N GLU A 291 -16.88 4.31 -13.65
CA GLU A 291 -18.29 4.56 -13.96
C GLU A 291 -19.22 3.62 -13.18
N THR A 292 -18.79 2.39 -12.93
CA THR A 292 -19.55 1.43 -12.11
C THR A 292 -19.68 1.93 -10.68
N VAL A 293 -18.58 2.35 -10.06
CA VAL A 293 -18.56 2.91 -8.70
C VAL A 293 -19.38 4.21 -8.64
N ARG A 294 -19.19 5.13 -9.59
CA ARG A 294 -19.93 6.39 -9.66
C ARG A 294 -21.43 6.18 -9.75
N ARG A 295 -21.89 5.21 -10.56
CA ARG A 295 -23.32 4.86 -10.65
C ARG A 295 -23.86 4.21 -9.38
N ALA A 296 -23.08 3.34 -8.74
CA ALA A 296 -23.47 2.70 -7.48
C ALA A 296 -23.61 3.70 -6.32
N LEU A 297 -22.81 4.76 -6.33
CA LEU A 297 -22.93 5.87 -5.37
C LEU A 297 -24.21 6.68 -5.56
N GLY A 298 -24.68 6.85 -6.78
CA GLY A 298 -25.89 7.64 -7.09
C GLY A 298 -25.78 9.07 -6.56
N SER A 299 -26.73 9.47 -5.71
CA SER A 299 -26.78 10.80 -5.07
C SER A 299 -25.97 10.91 -3.76
N ALA A 300 -25.24 9.86 -3.35
CA ALA A 300 -24.35 9.91 -2.19
C ALA A 300 -23.11 10.77 -2.49
N GLY A 301 -23.29 12.10 -2.44
CA GLY A 301 -22.35 13.09 -2.95
C GLY A 301 -21.05 13.23 -2.16
N ASP A 302 -20.96 12.65 -0.97
CA ASP A 302 -19.82 12.86 -0.05
C ASP A 302 -18.71 11.80 -0.20
N ALA A 303 -18.93 10.75 -1.01
CA ALA A 303 -17.89 9.75 -1.23
C ALA A 303 -16.76 10.29 -2.10
N LEU A 304 -15.54 10.00 -1.66
CA LEU A 304 -14.33 10.38 -2.34
C LEU A 304 -13.85 9.22 -3.23
N ILE A 305 -13.71 9.47 -4.52
CA ILE A 305 -13.23 8.46 -5.46
C ILE A 305 -11.97 8.98 -6.16
N HIS A 306 -10.94 8.17 -6.14
CA HIS A 306 -9.79 8.38 -7.02
C HIS A 306 -9.33 7.09 -7.67
N ALA A 307 -8.68 7.19 -8.82
CA ALA A 307 -8.26 6.03 -9.58
C ALA A 307 -6.89 6.23 -10.22
N GLY A 308 -5.95 5.33 -9.90
CA GLY A 308 -4.67 5.21 -10.59
C GLY A 308 -4.87 4.67 -12.00
N VAL A 309 -4.90 5.55 -12.99
CA VAL A 309 -5.24 5.22 -14.39
C VAL A 309 -4.26 4.21 -14.97
N GLY A 310 -2.97 4.33 -14.65
CA GLY A 310 -1.94 3.39 -15.10
C GLY A 310 -1.84 2.13 -14.23
N ALA A 311 -2.23 2.21 -12.96
CA ALA A 311 -2.20 1.10 -12.02
C ALA A 311 -3.44 0.19 -12.07
N GLY A 312 -4.55 0.68 -12.63
CA GLY A 312 -5.81 -0.08 -12.67
C GLY A 312 -6.48 -0.23 -11.30
N VAL A 313 -6.25 0.70 -10.38
CA VAL A 313 -6.79 0.66 -9.01
C VAL A 313 -7.73 1.83 -8.80
N VAL A 314 -8.96 1.57 -8.36
CA VAL A 314 -9.92 2.58 -7.92
C VAL A 314 -10.08 2.47 -6.41
N ARG A 315 -9.88 3.57 -5.69
CA ARG A 315 -10.18 3.67 -4.26
C ARG A 315 -11.44 4.49 -4.08
N CYS A 316 -12.36 3.95 -3.31
CA CYS A 316 -13.58 4.61 -2.89
C CYS A 316 -13.57 4.74 -1.38
N ILE A 317 -13.65 5.99 -0.90
CA ILE A 317 -13.65 6.33 0.51
C ILE A 317 -15.04 6.86 0.84
N VAL A 318 -15.79 6.10 1.64
CA VAL A 318 -17.11 6.48 2.14
C VAL A 318 -16.91 7.05 3.54
N PRO A 319 -17.23 8.34 3.78
CA PRO A 319 -17.00 8.98 5.06
C PRO A 319 -17.72 8.29 6.23
N ALA A 320 -17.19 8.45 7.44
CA ALA A 320 -17.84 7.98 8.66
C ALA A 320 -19.26 8.55 8.80
N GLY A 321 -20.20 7.74 9.28
CA GLY A 321 -21.60 8.15 9.44
C GLY A 321 -22.45 8.15 8.16
N SER A 322 -21.87 7.79 7.01
CA SER A 322 -22.63 7.56 5.78
C SER A 322 -23.50 6.30 5.89
N ASP A 323 -24.52 6.22 5.03
CA ASP A 323 -25.39 5.04 4.93
C ASP A 323 -24.55 3.76 4.68
N PRO A 324 -24.65 2.74 5.57
CA PRO A 324 -23.95 1.47 5.40
C PRO A 324 -24.23 0.76 4.08
N GLU A 325 -25.40 0.97 3.49
CA GLU A 325 -25.80 0.36 2.22
C GLU A 325 -24.95 0.87 1.04
N ILE A 326 -24.29 2.02 1.16
CA ILE A 326 -23.43 2.55 0.09
C ILE A 326 -22.30 1.57 -0.23
N ALA A 327 -21.59 1.07 0.79
CA ALA A 327 -20.51 0.12 0.60
C ALA A 327 -21.04 -1.21 0.01
N ALA A 328 -22.22 -1.69 0.46
CA ALA A 328 -22.87 -2.88 -0.07
C ALA A 328 -23.23 -2.73 -1.56
N ARG A 329 -23.80 -1.60 -1.96
CA ARG A 329 -24.11 -1.31 -3.37
C ARG A 329 -22.89 -1.29 -4.26
N ILE A 330 -21.77 -0.69 -3.77
CA ILE A 330 -20.52 -0.67 -4.52
C ILE A 330 -19.98 -2.09 -4.72
N VAL A 331 -19.97 -2.91 -3.66
CA VAL A 331 -19.53 -4.30 -3.74
C VAL A 331 -20.36 -5.10 -4.72
N ALA A 332 -21.69 -5.00 -4.63
CA ALA A 332 -22.61 -5.69 -5.54
C ALA A 332 -22.41 -5.26 -7.00
N ALA A 333 -22.22 -3.96 -7.24
CA ALA A 333 -21.98 -3.43 -8.58
C ALA A 333 -20.60 -3.83 -9.14
N CYS A 334 -19.61 -4.08 -8.27
CA CYS A 334 -18.25 -4.42 -8.65
C CYS A 334 -17.95 -5.94 -8.54
N ALA A 335 -18.97 -6.80 -8.56
CA ALA A 335 -18.82 -8.26 -8.40
C ALA A 335 -17.86 -8.92 -9.42
N ASP A 336 -17.70 -8.33 -10.61
CA ASP A 336 -16.78 -8.81 -11.67
C ASP A 336 -15.33 -8.33 -11.47
N PHE A 337 -15.05 -7.57 -10.42
CA PHE A 337 -13.75 -7.01 -10.11
C PHE A 337 -13.21 -7.52 -8.77
N SER A 338 -11.91 -7.40 -8.55
CA SER A 338 -11.32 -7.71 -7.25
C SER A 338 -11.57 -6.54 -6.30
N VAL A 339 -12.43 -6.75 -5.29
CA VAL A 339 -12.74 -5.76 -4.25
C VAL A 339 -12.10 -6.18 -2.94
N ILE A 340 -11.34 -5.27 -2.33
CA ILE A 340 -10.72 -5.44 -1.01
C ILE A 340 -11.19 -4.29 -0.13
N PHE A 341 -11.69 -4.60 1.06
CA PHE A 341 -11.90 -3.62 2.10
C PHE A 341 -10.57 -3.34 2.80
N GLU A 342 -10.00 -2.16 2.58
CA GLU A 342 -8.83 -1.71 3.31
C GLU A 342 -9.21 -1.30 4.74
N ARG A 343 -10.36 -0.64 4.86
CA ARG A 343 -10.99 -0.27 6.14
C ARG A 343 -12.49 -0.48 6.08
N LEU A 344 -13.05 -0.91 7.19
CA LEU A 344 -14.50 -1.02 7.36
C LEU A 344 -14.83 -0.92 8.85
N PRO A 345 -15.87 -0.16 9.25
CA PRO A 345 -16.34 -0.16 10.62
C PRO A 345 -16.64 -1.58 11.11
N ALA A 346 -16.29 -1.89 12.35
CA ALA A 346 -16.35 -3.26 12.89
C ALA A 346 -17.71 -3.94 12.69
N ALA A 347 -18.81 -3.21 12.90
CA ALA A 347 -20.18 -3.72 12.73
C ALA A 347 -20.52 -4.09 11.27
N MET A 348 -19.80 -3.57 10.28
CA MET A 348 -20.09 -3.82 8.87
C MET A 348 -19.39 -5.08 8.33
N TRP A 349 -18.36 -5.59 9.01
CA TRP A 349 -17.66 -6.80 8.58
C TRP A 349 -18.56 -8.04 8.56
N GLU A 350 -19.48 -8.15 9.50
CA GLU A 350 -20.45 -9.25 9.55
C GLU A 350 -21.47 -9.17 8.41
N THR A 351 -21.93 -7.94 8.09
CA THR A 351 -22.97 -7.70 7.08
C THR A 351 -22.42 -7.81 5.67
N LEU A 352 -21.25 -7.24 5.39
CA LEU A 352 -20.67 -7.19 4.05
C LEU A 352 -19.79 -8.39 3.71
N SER A 353 -19.54 -9.26 4.69
CA SER A 353 -18.78 -10.50 4.63
C SER A 353 -18.16 -10.78 3.24
N PRO A 354 -17.12 -10.04 2.83
CA PRO A 354 -16.49 -10.32 1.53
C PRO A 354 -15.98 -11.75 1.55
N GLY A 355 -16.12 -12.42 0.42
CA GLY A 355 -15.74 -13.82 0.28
C GLY A 355 -14.32 -14.04 0.83
N VAL A 356 -14.20 -15.05 1.67
CA VAL A 356 -12.94 -15.46 2.27
C VAL A 356 -12.09 -16.14 1.20
N SER A 357 -10.80 -15.86 1.16
CA SER A 357 -9.83 -16.63 0.38
C SER A 357 -9.62 -18.01 1.03
N GLY A 358 -10.66 -18.80 1.07
CA GLY A 358 -10.68 -20.12 1.71
C GLY A 358 -10.34 -21.29 0.78
N ASP A 359 -9.59 -21.03 -0.31
CA ASP A 359 -9.16 -22.11 -1.20
C ASP A 359 -8.14 -23.04 -0.51
N ARG A 360 -8.03 -24.25 -1.05
CA ARG A 360 -7.15 -25.30 -0.50
C ARG A 360 -5.69 -24.86 -0.44
N LEU A 361 -5.24 -24.05 -1.40
CA LEU A 361 -3.84 -23.61 -1.49
C LEU A 361 -3.53 -22.60 -0.39
N SER A 362 -4.38 -21.59 -0.22
CA SER A 362 -4.23 -20.56 0.83
C SER A 362 -4.20 -21.19 2.23
N ARG A 363 -5.11 -22.13 2.49
CA ARG A 363 -5.11 -22.88 3.77
C ARG A 363 -3.83 -23.73 3.95
N GLY A 364 -3.35 -24.37 2.91
CA GLY A 364 -2.11 -25.14 2.95
C GLY A 364 -0.89 -24.27 3.24
N ILE A 365 -0.83 -23.06 2.67
CA ILE A 365 0.22 -22.09 2.94
C ILE A 365 0.15 -21.61 4.39
N LYS A 366 -1.03 -21.20 4.86
CA LYS A 366 -1.23 -20.78 6.26
C LYS A 366 -0.76 -21.89 7.22
N GLN A 367 -1.20 -23.12 7.01
CA GLN A 367 -0.79 -24.27 7.82
C GLN A 367 0.72 -24.54 7.82
N ALA A 368 1.40 -24.27 6.71
CA ALA A 368 2.84 -24.45 6.59
C ALA A 368 3.65 -23.39 7.36
N PHE A 369 3.17 -22.13 7.40
CA PHE A 369 3.87 -21.02 8.02
C PHE A 369 3.40 -20.72 9.45
N ASP A 370 2.14 -20.99 9.78
CA ASP A 370 1.53 -20.77 11.09
C ASP A 370 0.63 -21.96 11.45
N PRO A 371 1.22 -23.11 11.77
CA PRO A 371 0.49 -24.34 12.05
C PRO A 371 -0.43 -24.26 13.27
N ALA A 372 -0.13 -23.38 14.22
CA ALA A 372 -0.95 -23.15 15.41
C ALA A 372 -2.05 -22.09 15.20
N ASN A 373 -2.09 -21.45 14.01
CA ASN A 373 -3.02 -20.38 13.66
C ASN A 373 -3.07 -19.25 14.69
N ILE A 374 -1.91 -18.81 15.17
CA ILE A 374 -1.80 -17.78 16.21
C ILE A 374 -1.64 -16.37 15.63
N LEU A 375 -1.11 -16.22 14.41
CA LEU A 375 -0.76 -14.92 13.84
C LEU A 375 -1.97 -14.27 13.14
N ASN A 376 -2.45 -13.14 13.67
CA ASN A 376 -3.57 -12.35 13.14
C ASN A 376 -4.77 -13.22 12.68
N PRO A 377 -5.26 -14.16 13.48
CA PRO A 377 -6.35 -15.06 13.06
C PRO A 377 -7.59 -14.25 12.68
N GLY A 378 -8.23 -14.62 11.58
CA GLY A 378 -9.46 -14.02 11.08
C GLY A 378 -9.28 -12.68 10.34
N ILE A 379 -8.09 -12.07 10.29
CA ILE A 379 -7.91 -10.76 9.63
C ILE A 379 -8.22 -10.79 8.13
N LEU A 380 -8.01 -11.91 7.48
CA LEU A 380 -8.36 -12.15 6.08
C LEU A 380 -9.72 -12.87 5.93
N GLY A 381 -10.37 -13.19 7.05
CA GLY A 381 -11.68 -13.84 7.09
C GLY A 381 -11.61 -15.36 7.12
N ASP A 382 -10.50 -15.94 7.46
CA ASP A 382 -10.24 -17.38 7.66
C ASP A 382 -10.50 -17.85 9.10
#